data_5fc5370f578af12fcbe9cfdeda7167fe
#
_entry.id   5fc5370f578af12fcbe9cfdeda7167fe
#
_cell.length_a   1.000
_cell.length_b   1.000
_cell.length_c   1.000
_cell.angle_alpha   90.00
_cell.angle_beta   90.00
_cell.angle_gamma   90.00
#
_symmetry.space_group_name_H-M   'P 1'
#
loop_
_entity.id
_entity.type
_entity.pdbx_description
1 polymer ?
#
loop_
_entity_poly.entity_id
_entity_poly.type
_entity_poly.pdbx_seq_one_letter_code
_entity_poly.pdbx_strand_id
1 'polypeptide(L)'
;ALFGIPSLIGGFWLNILKSIKNSDKQTKALQLGVQALLRERLLYLYREFFKQGYVNYSDRQTVENMYKQYHVLGENGVMDDMHRRFMNLPIEVEENCNLN
;
A
#
# COMPACT_ATOMS: atom_id res chain seq x y z
N ALA A 1 11.98 -26.30 4.36
CA ALA A 1 10.87 -25.87 3.56
C ALA A 1 10.92 -24.38 3.33
N LEU A 2 10.99 -23.63 4.41
CA LEU A 2 11.05 -22.20 4.24
C LEU A 2 12.29 -21.78 3.51
N PHE A 3 13.35 -22.52 3.66
CA PHE A 3 14.60 -22.14 3.05
C PHE A 3 14.64 -22.42 1.57
N GLY A 4 13.80 -23.32 1.11
CA GLY A 4 13.68 -23.53 -0.31
C GLY A 4 12.85 -22.45 -0.96
N ILE A 5 12.06 -21.72 -0.17
CA ILE A 5 11.19 -20.73 -0.71
C ILE A 5 11.90 -19.61 -1.45
N PRO A 6 13.01 -19.06 -0.95
CA PRO A 6 13.69 -18.01 -1.70
C PRO A 6 14.08 -18.43 -3.11
N SER A 7 14.59 -19.64 -3.25
CA SER A 7 14.91 -20.12 -4.60
C SER A 7 13.67 -20.31 -5.43
N LEU A 8 12.64 -20.87 -4.82
CA LEU A 8 11.39 -21.05 -5.55
C LEU A 8 10.80 -19.72 -5.94
N ILE A 9 10.87 -18.76 -5.03
CA ILE A 9 10.35 -17.44 -5.32
C ILE A 9 11.13 -16.82 -6.46
N GLY A 10 12.44 -16.97 -6.47
CA GLY A 10 13.25 -16.45 -7.54
C GLY A 10 12.87 -17.02 -8.88
N GLY A 11 12.73 -18.34 -8.95
CA GLY A 11 12.32 -18.98 -10.19
C GLY A 11 10.92 -18.61 -10.60
N PHE A 12 10.05 -18.52 -9.62
CA PHE A 12 8.68 -18.13 -9.87
C PHE A 12 8.61 -16.72 -10.45
N TRP A 13 9.38 -15.81 -9.89
CA TRP A 13 9.41 -14.44 -10.40
C TRP A 13 9.91 -14.37 -11.83
N LEU A 14 10.94 -15.14 -12.15
CA LEU A 14 11.44 -15.14 -13.51
C LEU A 14 10.38 -15.63 -14.49
N ASN A 15 9.64 -16.64 -14.10
CA ASN A 15 8.56 -17.14 -14.93
C ASN A 15 7.47 -16.10 -15.11
N ILE A 16 7.12 -15.45 -14.02
CA ILE A 16 6.10 -14.41 -14.05
C ILE A 16 6.54 -13.27 -14.94
N LEU A 17 7.79 -12.84 -14.80
CA LEU A 17 8.30 -11.74 -15.62
C LEU A 17 8.26 -12.10 -17.10
N LYS A 18 8.62 -13.33 -17.44
CA LYS A 18 8.54 -13.77 -18.83
C LYS A 18 7.11 -13.74 -19.34
N SER A 19 6.19 -14.25 -18.53
CA SER A 19 4.79 -14.24 -18.92
C SER A 19 4.29 -12.83 -19.14
N ILE A 20 4.65 -11.95 -18.24
CA ILE A 20 4.21 -10.56 -18.33
C ILE A 20 4.75 -9.91 -19.57
N LYS A 21 6.01 -10.15 -19.88
CA LYS A 21 6.60 -9.58 -21.08
C LYS A 21 5.91 -10.07 -22.34
N ASN A 22 5.40 -11.28 -22.28
CA ASN A 22 4.79 -11.89 -23.45
C ASN A 22 3.33 -11.54 -23.61
N SER A 23 2.74 -10.84 -22.65
CA SER A 23 1.32 -10.55 -22.72
C SER A 23 1.00 -9.21 -22.08
N ASP A 24 0.80 -8.22 -22.91
CA ASP A 24 0.44 -6.89 -22.44
C ASP A 24 -0.90 -6.90 -21.71
N LYS A 25 -1.82 -7.73 -22.17
CA LYS A 25 -3.14 -7.81 -21.55
C LYS A 25 -3.04 -8.31 -20.12
N GLN A 26 -2.21 -9.33 -19.89
CA GLN A 26 -2.04 -9.87 -18.56
C GLN A 26 -1.34 -8.88 -17.66
N THR A 27 -0.35 -8.17 -18.17
CA THR A 27 0.33 -7.15 -17.42
C THR A 27 -0.64 -6.07 -16.98
N LYS A 28 -1.49 -5.62 -17.90
CA LYS A 28 -2.47 -4.60 -17.62
C LYS A 28 -3.46 -5.08 -16.56
N ALA A 29 -3.94 -6.30 -16.71
CA ALA A 29 -4.90 -6.84 -15.76
C ALA A 29 -4.30 -6.95 -14.37
N LEU A 30 -3.06 -7.40 -14.29
CA LEU A 30 -2.38 -7.51 -13.01
C LEU A 30 -2.20 -6.15 -12.37
N GLN A 31 -1.78 -5.17 -13.16
CA GLN A 31 -1.60 -3.82 -12.67
C GLN A 31 -2.91 -3.25 -12.12
N LEU A 32 -3.98 -3.41 -12.86
CA LEU A 32 -5.28 -2.90 -12.44
C LEU A 32 -5.78 -3.63 -11.21
N GLY A 33 -5.52 -4.93 -11.12
CA GLY A 33 -5.92 -5.70 -9.95
C GLY A 33 -5.19 -5.25 -8.70
N VAL A 34 -3.89 -5.06 -8.79
CA VAL A 34 -3.13 -4.59 -7.64
C VAL A 34 -3.57 -3.19 -7.24
N GLN A 35 -3.81 -2.34 -8.23
CA GLN A 35 -4.26 -1.00 -7.95
C GLN A 35 -5.61 -1.01 -7.23
N ALA A 36 -6.51 -1.88 -7.65
CA ALA A 36 -7.81 -1.97 -7.03
C ALA A 36 -7.71 -2.45 -5.59
N LEU A 37 -6.84 -3.42 -5.32
CA LEU A 37 -6.64 -3.91 -3.97
C LEU A 37 -6.04 -2.84 -3.06
N LEU A 38 -5.05 -2.14 -3.56
CA LEU A 38 -4.45 -1.06 -2.79
C LEU A 38 -5.46 0.04 -2.51
N ARG A 39 -6.27 0.38 -3.49
CA ARG A 39 -7.28 1.41 -3.31
C ARG A 39 -8.28 1.02 -2.23
N GLU A 40 -8.75 -0.20 -2.28
CA GLU A 40 -9.71 -0.68 -1.30
C GLU A 40 -9.12 -0.63 0.10
N ARG A 41 -7.89 -1.11 0.24
CA ARG A 41 -7.24 -1.11 1.54
C ARG A 41 -7.00 0.29 2.05
N LEU A 42 -6.52 1.19 1.17
CA LEU A 42 -6.29 2.57 1.56
C LEU A 42 -7.57 3.25 2.00
N LEU A 43 -8.65 3.05 1.25
CA LEU A 43 -9.93 3.66 1.62
C LEU A 43 -10.40 3.16 2.98
N TYR A 44 -10.23 1.88 3.24
CA TYR A 44 -10.60 1.32 4.52
C TYR A 44 -9.81 1.98 5.64
N LEU A 45 -8.49 2.07 5.47
CA LEU A 45 -7.61 2.64 6.49
C LEU A 45 -7.89 4.11 6.70
N TYR A 46 -8.09 4.87 5.62
CA TYR A 46 -8.42 6.27 5.76
C TYR A 46 -9.68 6.46 6.59
N ARG A 47 -10.72 5.69 6.28
CA ARG A 47 -11.97 5.82 7.03
C ARG A 47 -11.78 5.50 8.50
N GLU A 48 -11.00 4.47 8.79
CA GLU A 48 -10.76 4.10 10.18
C GLU A 48 -10.01 5.18 10.92
N PHE A 49 -8.98 5.75 10.29
CA PHE A 49 -8.21 6.79 10.95
C PHE A 49 -8.98 8.09 11.05
N PHE A 50 -9.83 8.39 10.09
CA PHE A 50 -10.68 9.57 10.19
C PHE A 50 -11.65 9.43 11.37
N LYS A 51 -12.20 8.25 11.58
CA LYS A 51 -13.06 8.01 12.73
C LYS A 51 -12.29 8.17 14.03
N GLN A 52 -11.08 7.65 14.04
CA GLN A 52 -10.25 7.72 15.24
C GLN A 52 -9.81 9.14 15.54
N GLY A 53 -9.56 9.91 14.50
CA GLY A 53 -9.19 11.31 14.67
C GLY A 53 -7.70 11.55 14.83
N TYR A 54 -6.90 10.52 14.83
CA TYR A 54 -5.46 10.64 14.95
C TYR A 54 -4.81 9.39 14.40
N VAL A 55 -3.51 9.41 14.23
CA VAL A 55 -2.78 8.26 13.71
C VAL A 55 -1.41 8.26 14.37
N ASN A 56 -0.90 7.08 14.71
CA ASN A 56 0.45 7.04 15.26
C ASN A 56 1.44 7.06 14.11
N TYR A 57 2.69 7.36 14.44
CA TYR A 57 3.70 7.57 13.43
C TYR A 57 3.94 6.32 12.58
N SER A 58 3.96 5.18 13.22
CA SER A 58 4.20 3.92 12.52
C SER A 58 3.12 3.63 11.49
N ASP A 59 1.87 3.80 11.87
CA ASP A 59 0.76 3.58 10.96
C ASP A 59 0.78 4.59 9.82
N ARG A 60 1.14 5.82 10.14
CA ARG A 60 1.21 6.85 9.11
C ARG A 60 2.23 6.46 8.04
N GLN A 61 3.39 5.95 8.46
CA GLN A 61 4.41 5.50 7.53
C GLN A 61 3.93 4.37 6.65
N THR A 62 3.23 3.42 7.27
CA THR A 62 2.72 2.28 6.53
C THR A 62 1.73 2.72 5.47
N VAL A 63 0.79 3.59 5.84
CA VAL A 63 -0.21 4.07 4.90
C VAL A 63 0.45 4.89 3.80
N GLU A 64 1.42 5.71 4.16
CA GLU A 64 2.10 6.52 3.17
C GLU A 64 2.83 5.65 2.15
N ASN A 65 3.46 4.57 2.61
CA ASN A 65 4.10 3.65 1.68
C ASN A 65 3.11 3.01 0.73
N MET A 66 1.96 2.61 1.25
CA MET A 66 0.92 2.03 0.41
C MET A 66 0.43 3.03 -0.62
N TYR A 67 0.25 4.27 -0.19
CA TYR A 67 -0.21 5.30 -1.10
C TYR A 67 0.80 5.55 -2.22
N LYS A 68 2.08 5.56 -1.89
CA LYS A 68 3.11 5.76 -2.90
C LYS A 68 3.07 4.68 -3.97
N GLN A 69 2.90 3.42 -3.53
CA GLN A 69 2.81 2.33 -4.48
C GLN A 69 1.56 2.44 -5.34
N TYR A 70 0.45 2.83 -4.72
CA TYR A 70 -0.79 3.02 -5.44
C TYR A 70 -0.64 4.12 -6.50
N HIS A 71 0.01 5.22 -6.12
CA HIS A 71 0.17 6.37 -7.01
C HIS A 71 1.01 6.01 -8.23
N VAL A 72 2.01 5.16 -8.03
CA VAL A 72 2.86 4.71 -9.15
C VAL A 72 2.03 3.96 -10.18
N LEU A 73 1.01 3.23 -9.74
CA LEU A 73 0.20 2.43 -10.65
C LEU A 73 -0.80 3.28 -11.42
N GLY A 74 -1.12 4.46 -10.93
CA GLY A 74 -2.05 5.33 -11.63
C GLY A 74 -2.50 6.46 -10.74
N GLU A 75 -2.92 7.56 -11.33
CA GLU A 75 -3.33 8.72 -10.56
C GLU A 75 -4.82 8.66 -10.29
N ASN A 76 -5.21 9.22 -9.17
CA ASN A 76 -6.61 9.29 -8.79
C ASN A 76 -6.81 10.47 -7.86
N GLY A 77 -7.49 11.50 -8.33
CA GLY A 77 -7.65 12.73 -7.55
C GLY A 77 -8.38 12.53 -6.25
N VAL A 78 -9.34 11.60 -6.20
CA VAL A 78 -10.06 11.33 -4.97
C VAL A 78 -9.12 10.77 -3.92
N MET A 79 -8.28 9.83 -4.32
CA MET A 79 -7.32 9.23 -3.39
C MET A 79 -6.29 10.25 -2.95
N ASP A 80 -5.86 11.12 -3.85
CA ASP A 80 -4.91 12.16 -3.50
C ASP A 80 -5.50 13.08 -2.44
N ASP A 81 -6.76 13.42 -2.57
CA ASP A 81 -7.43 14.25 -1.60
C ASP A 81 -7.56 13.55 -0.26
N MET A 82 -7.95 12.28 -0.27
CA MET A 82 -8.07 11.51 0.94
C MET A 82 -6.74 11.40 1.66
N HIS A 83 -5.68 11.17 0.89
CA HIS A 83 -4.36 11.05 1.48
C HIS A 83 -3.91 12.37 2.10
N ARG A 84 -4.20 13.47 1.43
CA ARG A 84 -3.84 14.77 1.97
C ARG A 84 -4.53 15.01 3.30
N ARG A 85 -5.81 14.67 3.39
CA ARG A 85 -6.54 14.81 4.63
C ARG A 85 -5.97 13.90 5.71
N PHE A 86 -5.60 12.68 5.32
CA PHE A 86 -5.00 11.75 6.25
C PHE A 86 -3.68 12.29 6.81
N MET A 87 -2.87 12.87 5.95
CA MET A 87 -1.57 13.40 6.38
C MET A 87 -1.73 14.59 7.30
N ASN A 88 -2.90 15.20 7.33
CA ASN A 88 -3.16 16.31 8.24
C ASN A 88 -3.70 15.87 9.59
N LEU A 89 -3.94 14.59 9.79
CA LEU A 89 -4.40 14.11 11.08
C LEU A 89 -3.30 14.27 12.13
N PRO A 90 -3.68 14.57 13.39
CA PRO A 90 -2.69 14.63 14.45
C PRO A 90 -2.00 13.30 14.64
N ILE A 91 -0.74 13.35 15.00
CA ILE A 91 0.02 12.14 15.27
C ILE A 91 -0.04 11.86 16.74
N GLU A 92 -0.47 10.64 17.08
CA GLU A 92 -0.50 10.21 18.45
C GLU A 92 0.88 9.71 18.81
N VAL A 93 1.46 10.28 19.84
CA VAL A 93 2.80 9.89 20.26
C VAL A 93 2.66 8.99 21.46
N GLU A 94 2.90 7.72 21.24
CA GLU A 94 2.61 6.78 22.29
C GLU A 94 3.58 6.78 23.38
N GLU A 95 4.83 7.00 23.02
CA GLU A 95 5.82 6.90 24.03
C GLU A 95 5.73 8.02 24.97
N ASN A 96 5.08 9.04 24.59
CA ASN A 96 4.92 10.05 25.57
C ASN A 96 4.26 9.47 26.69
N CYS A 97 3.70 8.46 26.43
CA CYS A 97 3.23 7.78 27.51
C CYS A 97 4.33 7.26 28.26
N ASN A 98 5.17 7.17 27.91
CA ASN A 98 6.00 6.67 28.59
C ASN A 98 6.86 7.35 29.21
N LEU A 99 6.71 7.77 29.04
CA LEU A 99 7.23 8.18 29.53
C LEU A 99 7.24 8.45 30.48
N ASN A 100 7.02 8.26 30.55
CA ASN A 100 6.99 8.50 31.31
C ASN A 100 7.32 8.34 31.95
#